data_91c939832bfea5ed482cdaf65e8d2491
#
_entry.id   91c939832bfea5ed482cdaf65e8d2491
#
_cell.length_a   1.000
_cell.length_b   1.000
_cell.length_c   1.000
_cell.angle_alpha   90.00
_cell.angle_beta   90.00
_cell.angle_gamma   90.00
#
_symmetry.space_group_name_H-M   'P 1'
#
loop_
_entity.id
_entity.type
_entity.pdbx_description
1 polymer ?
#
loop_
_entity_poly.entity_id
_entity_poly.type
_entity_poly.pdbx_seq_one_letter_code
_entity_poly.pdbx_strand_id
1 'polypeptide(L)'
;MRVIGIDLGEARIGVAISGPEGLLAEPLAVLRHRSRDQDIEAIAALVKQHGAEKVVVGLPLRLDGTEGEKAAKARAFARRLERRLATEVALWYERLTTFGAGQIMAGAKPDDRRAPIDAVAAAVILQSYLDAQVK
;
A
#
# COMPACT_ATOMS: atom_id res chain seq x y z
N MET A 1 -10.77 -3.50 -13.11
CA MET A 1 -10.88 -2.59 -11.95
C MET A 1 -9.50 -2.20 -11.45
N ARG A 2 -9.25 -0.90 -11.34
CA ARG A 2 -7.97 -0.44 -10.79
C ARG A 2 -8.02 -0.45 -9.28
N VAL A 3 -6.96 -0.96 -8.67
CA VAL A 3 -6.84 -1.06 -7.22
C VAL A 3 -5.57 -0.32 -6.79
N ILE A 4 -5.66 0.45 -5.73
CA ILE A 4 -4.50 1.11 -5.13
C ILE A 4 -4.11 0.33 -3.88
N GLY A 5 -2.81 0.08 -3.72
CA GLY A 5 -2.26 -0.56 -2.54
C GLY A 5 -1.47 0.43 -1.71
N ILE A 6 -1.60 0.36 -0.40
CA ILE A 6 -0.97 1.28 0.55
C ILE A 6 -0.10 0.51 1.53
N ASP A 7 1.14 0.96 1.69
CA ASP A 7 2.04 0.51 2.75
C ASP A 7 2.29 1.68 3.68
N LEU A 8 1.65 1.65 4.85
CA LEU A 8 1.70 2.76 5.80
C LEU A 8 2.97 2.69 6.65
N GLY A 9 3.94 3.56 6.34
CA GLY A 9 5.15 3.70 7.14
C GLY A 9 5.05 4.86 8.11
N GLU A 10 6.05 5.01 8.96
CA GLU A 10 6.09 6.11 9.94
C GLU A 10 6.45 7.43 9.27
N ALA A 11 7.44 7.41 8.40
CA ALA A 11 7.92 8.61 7.73
C ALA A 11 7.38 8.77 6.30
N ARG A 12 7.05 7.67 5.66
CA ARG A 12 6.61 7.64 4.26
C ARG A 12 5.52 6.62 4.06
N ILE A 13 4.69 6.89 3.07
CA ILE A 13 3.61 5.97 2.68
C ILE A 13 3.90 5.53 1.25
N GLY A 14 4.08 4.23 1.07
CA GLY A 14 4.25 3.65 -0.26
C GLY A 14 2.89 3.44 -0.91
N VAL A 15 2.81 3.75 -2.20
CA VAL A 15 1.57 3.62 -2.96
C VAL A 15 1.86 2.83 -4.23
N ALA A 16 1.05 1.83 -4.49
CA ALA A 16 1.10 1.03 -5.71
C ALA A 16 -0.26 1.05 -6.40
N ILE A 17 -0.28 0.69 -7.67
CA ILE A 17 -1.51 0.68 -8.45
C ILE A 17 -1.52 -0.53 -9.37
N SER A 18 -2.70 -1.09 -9.60
CA SER A 18 -2.86 -2.13 -10.60
C SER A 18 -3.27 -1.52 -11.94
N GLY A 19 -3.06 -2.28 -13.02
CA GLY A 19 -3.63 -1.92 -14.30
C GLY A 19 -5.15 -2.05 -14.29
N PRO A 20 -5.81 -1.67 -15.41
CA PRO A 20 -7.28 -1.69 -15.46
C PRO A 20 -7.89 -3.06 -15.26
N GLU A 21 -7.15 -4.12 -15.59
CA GLU A 21 -7.65 -5.50 -15.42
C GLU A 21 -7.56 -5.98 -13.99
N GLY A 22 -6.79 -5.29 -13.13
CA GLY A 22 -6.61 -5.72 -11.76
C GLY A 22 -5.74 -6.97 -11.61
N LEU A 23 -4.75 -7.15 -12.49
CA LEU A 23 -3.90 -8.34 -12.48
C LEU A 23 -2.48 -8.09 -11.98
N LEU A 24 -1.87 -6.98 -12.42
CA LEU A 24 -0.48 -6.68 -12.08
C LEU A 24 -0.38 -5.39 -11.31
N ALA A 25 0.42 -5.41 -10.25
CA ALA A 25 0.69 -4.24 -9.43
C ALA A 25 2.04 -3.63 -9.81
N GLU A 26 2.10 -2.31 -9.78
CA GLU A 26 3.35 -1.58 -10.00
C GLU A 26 3.47 -0.42 -9.02
N PRO A 27 4.69 -0.01 -8.69
CA PRO A 27 4.87 1.15 -7.82
C PRO A 27 4.29 2.41 -8.46
N LEU A 28 3.63 3.24 -7.66
CA LEU A 28 3.04 4.48 -8.17
C LEU A 28 3.69 5.72 -7.57
N ALA A 29 3.80 5.79 -6.26
CA ALA A 29 4.27 6.98 -5.59
C ALA A 29 4.75 6.68 -4.19
N VAL A 30 5.55 7.60 -3.64
CA VAL A 30 5.90 7.61 -2.23
C VAL A 30 5.49 8.95 -1.68
N LEU A 31 4.66 8.94 -0.65
CA LEU A 31 4.16 10.15 -0.01
C LEU A 31 4.91 10.36 1.30
N ARG A 32 5.45 11.55 1.51
CA ARG A 32 6.03 11.87 2.80
C ARG A 32 4.92 12.13 3.79
N HIS A 33 4.99 11.47 4.94
CA HIS A 33 4.01 11.68 5.99
C HIS A 33 4.09 13.14 6.48
N ARG A 34 2.94 13.79 6.57
CA ARG A 34 2.81 15.15 7.12
C ARG A 34 1.89 15.12 8.32
N SER A 35 0.59 15.02 8.08
CA SER A 35 -0.41 14.75 9.10
C SER A 35 -1.35 13.72 8.54
N ARG A 36 -2.09 13.03 9.40
CA ARG A 36 -3.04 12.03 8.92
C ARG A 36 -4.07 12.63 7.98
N ASP A 37 -4.55 13.83 8.28
CA ASP A 37 -5.51 14.50 7.39
C ASP A 37 -4.92 14.78 6.02
N GLN A 38 -3.68 15.28 5.97
CA GLN A 38 -3.00 15.55 4.70
C GLN A 38 -2.71 14.27 3.94
N ASP A 39 -2.30 13.22 4.64
CA ASP A 39 -2.04 11.92 4.03
C ASP A 39 -3.29 11.35 3.39
N ILE A 40 -4.41 11.42 4.10
CA ILE A 40 -5.71 10.96 3.59
C ILE A 40 -6.10 11.74 2.33
N GLU A 41 -5.93 13.06 2.35
CA GLU A 41 -6.26 13.87 1.18
C GLU A 41 -5.35 13.59 -0.01
N ALA A 42 -4.08 13.32 0.23
CA ALA A 42 -3.15 12.97 -0.83
C ALA A 42 -3.55 11.63 -1.49
N ILE A 43 -3.95 10.66 -0.70
CA ILE A 43 -4.42 9.37 -1.23
C ILE A 43 -5.74 9.55 -1.97
N ALA A 44 -6.65 10.36 -1.43
CA ALA A 44 -7.92 10.65 -2.10
C ALA A 44 -7.69 11.25 -3.48
N ALA A 45 -6.69 12.15 -3.59
CA ALA A 45 -6.34 12.74 -4.88
C ALA A 45 -5.84 11.69 -5.87
N LEU A 46 -5.00 10.76 -5.41
CA LEU A 46 -4.51 9.67 -6.26
C LEU A 46 -5.64 8.75 -6.71
N VAL A 47 -6.56 8.42 -5.82
CA VAL A 47 -7.72 7.58 -6.15
C VAL A 47 -8.52 8.24 -7.26
N LYS A 48 -8.79 9.52 -7.11
CA LYS A 48 -9.56 10.28 -8.11
C LYS A 48 -8.80 10.40 -9.42
N GLN A 49 -7.53 10.73 -9.35
CA GLN A 49 -6.69 10.94 -10.53
C GLN A 49 -6.60 9.69 -11.40
N HIS A 50 -6.48 8.54 -10.77
CA HIS A 50 -6.28 7.27 -11.48
C HIS A 50 -7.57 6.46 -11.67
N GLY A 51 -8.68 6.94 -11.16
CA GLY A 51 -9.95 6.24 -11.28
C GLY A 51 -9.96 4.90 -10.56
N ALA A 52 -9.27 4.82 -9.42
CA ALA A 52 -9.24 3.58 -8.65
C ALA A 52 -10.60 3.29 -8.03
N GLU A 53 -10.96 2.02 -8.05
CA GLU A 53 -12.27 1.57 -7.55
C GLU A 53 -12.18 0.85 -6.21
N LYS A 54 -10.96 0.58 -5.76
CA LYS A 54 -10.71 -0.09 -4.49
C LYS A 54 -9.35 0.32 -3.95
N VAL A 55 -9.23 0.37 -2.63
CA VAL A 55 -7.97 0.63 -1.94
C VAL A 55 -7.70 -0.52 -0.99
N VAL A 56 -6.47 -1.04 -1.02
CA VAL A 56 -6.03 -2.11 -0.13
C VAL A 56 -4.94 -1.54 0.77
N VAL A 57 -5.13 -1.65 2.08
CA VAL A 57 -4.14 -1.19 3.06
C VAL A 57 -3.48 -2.41 3.68
N GLY A 58 -2.15 -2.46 3.62
CA GLY A 58 -1.41 -3.55 4.24
C GLY A 58 -1.56 -3.52 5.75
N LEU A 59 -1.81 -4.68 6.33
CA LEU A 59 -1.95 -4.85 7.77
C LEU A 59 -0.74 -5.63 8.28
N PRO A 60 0.28 -4.93 8.83
CA PRO A 60 1.51 -5.61 9.23
C PRO A 60 1.31 -6.46 10.48
N LEU A 61 1.82 -7.68 10.43
CA LEU A 61 1.75 -8.60 11.57
C LEU A 61 3.13 -8.71 12.19
N ARG A 62 3.16 -8.99 13.51
CA ARG A 62 4.39 -9.33 14.19
C ARG A 62 4.88 -10.70 13.68
N LEU A 63 6.13 -11.02 13.96
CA LEU A 63 6.71 -12.29 13.54
C LEU A 63 5.92 -13.49 14.04
N ASP A 64 5.28 -13.37 15.19
CA ASP A 64 4.44 -14.46 15.75
C ASP A 64 3.02 -14.50 15.16
N GLY A 65 2.74 -13.63 14.18
CA GLY A 65 1.44 -13.59 13.54
C GLY A 65 0.40 -12.73 14.22
N THR A 66 0.74 -12.09 15.34
CA THR A 66 -0.21 -11.24 16.06
C THR A 66 -0.16 -9.80 15.58
N GLU A 67 -1.23 -9.06 15.84
CA GLU A 67 -1.29 -7.63 15.51
C GLU A 67 -0.68 -6.82 16.65
N GLY A 68 0.14 -5.85 16.27
CA GLY A 68 0.74 -4.94 17.22
C GLY A 68 0.32 -3.50 16.97
N GLU A 69 1.17 -2.59 17.42
CA GLU A 69 0.91 -1.16 17.30
C GLU A 69 0.80 -0.71 15.84
N LYS A 70 1.65 -1.23 14.97
CA LYS A 70 1.63 -0.87 13.55
C LYS A 70 0.33 -1.32 12.89
N ALA A 71 -0.17 -2.49 13.26
CA ALA A 71 -1.44 -2.99 12.75
C ALA A 71 -2.59 -2.11 13.22
N ALA A 72 -2.56 -1.67 14.47
CA ALA A 72 -3.59 -0.77 15.00
C ALA A 72 -3.61 0.55 14.23
N LYS A 73 -2.44 1.09 13.89
CA LYS A 73 -2.34 2.32 13.11
C LYS A 73 -2.90 2.12 11.69
N ALA A 74 -2.58 0.98 11.08
CA ALA A 74 -3.07 0.67 9.74
C ALA A 74 -4.60 0.54 9.72
N ARG A 75 -5.17 -0.11 10.73
CA ARG A 75 -6.63 -0.21 10.85
C ARG A 75 -7.29 1.15 11.01
N ALA A 76 -6.72 1.99 11.86
CA ALA A 76 -7.25 3.35 12.07
C ALA A 76 -7.19 4.16 10.79
N PHE A 77 -6.08 4.05 10.06
CA PHE A 77 -5.90 4.74 8.79
C PHE A 77 -6.94 4.28 7.76
N ALA A 78 -7.13 2.97 7.66
CA ALA A 78 -8.12 2.39 6.74
C ALA A 78 -9.53 2.88 7.05
N ARG A 79 -9.89 2.97 8.33
CA ARG A 79 -11.21 3.49 8.72
C ARG A 79 -11.38 4.94 8.31
N ARG A 80 -10.34 5.76 8.44
CA ARG A 80 -10.39 7.16 8.01
C ARG A 80 -10.53 7.27 6.50
N LEU A 81 -9.81 6.42 5.75
CA LEU A 81 -9.95 6.36 4.30
C LEU A 81 -11.37 6.01 3.90
N GLU A 82 -11.97 5.00 4.54
CA GLU A 82 -13.34 4.60 4.24
C GLU A 82 -14.32 5.76 4.43
N ARG A 83 -14.15 6.54 5.48
CA ARG A 83 -15.04 7.67 5.73
C ARG A 83 -14.85 8.81 4.73
N ARG A 84 -13.63 8.95 4.21
CA ARG A 84 -13.32 10.04 3.27
C ARG A 84 -13.63 9.67 1.82
N LEU A 85 -13.45 8.40 1.46
CA LEU A 85 -13.61 7.94 0.08
C LEU A 85 -14.97 7.30 -0.12
N ALA A 86 -15.50 7.41 -1.34
CA ALA A 86 -16.66 6.62 -1.75
C ALA A 86 -16.23 5.22 -2.19
N THR A 87 -14.95 4.95 -2.18
CA THR A 87 -14.32 3.73 -2.67
C THR A 87 -14.19 2.70 -1.57
N GLU A 88 -14.34 1.44 -1.88
CA GLU A 88 -14.14 0.36 -0.93
C GLU A 88 -12.70 0.33 -0.45
N VAL A 89 -12.51 0.14 0.88
CA VAL A 89 -11.18 0.02 1.48
C VAL A 89 -11.11 -1.33 2.18
N ALA A 90 -10.11 -2.14 1.83
CA ALA A 90 -9.89 -3.46 2.40
C ALA A 90 -8.54 -3.50 3.12
N LEU A 91 -8.45 -4.38 4.10
CA LEU A 91 -7.18 -4.67 4.77
C LEU A 91 -6.64 -5.99 4.25
N TRP A 92 -5.32 -6.08 4.12
CA TRP A 92 -4.67 -7.30 3.65
C TRP A 92 -3.47 -7.59 4.54
N TYR A 93 -3.45 -8.78 5.16
CA TYR A 93 -2.36 -9.17 6.05
C TYR A 93 -1.04 -9.21 5.31
N GLU A 94 -0.02 -8.67 5.97
CA GLU A 94 1.31 -8.54 5.40
C GLU A 94 2.29 -9.27 6.32
N ARG A 95 2.97 -10.29 5.78
CA ARG A 95 4.00 -11.04 6.51
C ARG A 95 5.31 -10.97 5.76
N LEU A 96 6.36 -10.54 6.44
CA LEU A 96 7.72 -10.58 5.89
C LEU A 96 7.85 -9.93 4.51
N THR A 97 7.05 -8.91 4.26
CA THR A 97 7.10 -8.20 2.98
C THR A 97 8.44 -7.54 2.74
N THR A 98 9.17 -7.19 3.82
CA THR A 98 10.52 -6.64 3.72
C THR A 98 11.44 -7.54 2.92
N PHE A 99 11.35 -8.87 3.16
CA PHE A 99 12.15 -9.84 2.42
C PHE A 99 11.80 -9.82 0.93
N GLY A 100 10.52 -9.86 0.61
CA GLY A 100 10.07 -9.79 -0.79
C GLY A 100 10.48 -8.49 -1.46
N ALA A 101 10.28 -7.37 -0.80
CA ALA A 101 10.68 -6.07 -1.34
C ALA A 101 12.19 -5.99 -1.53
N GLY A 102 12.98 -6.56 -0.59
CA GLY A 102 14.42 -6.60 -0.71
C GLY A 102 14.89 -7.39 -1.92
N GLN A 103 14.25 -8.51 -2.19
CA GLN A 103 14.58 -9.31 -3.37
C GLN A 103 14.27 -8.57 -4.67
N ILE A 104 13.12 -7.93 -4.74
CA ILE A 104 12.73 -7.16 -5.91
C ILE A 104 13.73 -6.04 -6.16
N MET A 105 14.22 -5.42 -5.11
CA MET A 105 15.14 -4.30 -5.21
C MET A 105 16.60 -4.72 -5.40
N ALA A 106 16.90 -6.00 -5.40
CA ALA A 106 18.28 -6.48 -5.51
C ALA A 106 18.99 -5.98 -6.76
N GLY A 107 18.28 -5.75 -7.85
CA GLY A 107 18.85 -5.23 -9.09
C GLY A 107 18.74 -3.71 -9.25
N ALA A 108 18.23 -2.99 -8.26
CA ALA A 108 18.01 -1.55 -8.39
C ALA A 108 19.31 -0.78 -8.16
N LYS A 109 19.39 0.39 -8.78
CA LYS A 109 20.54 1.27 -8.59
C LYS A 109 20.52 1.89 -7.20
N PRO A 110 21.69 2.13 -6.59
CA PRO A 110 21.77 2.65 -5.21
C PRO A 110 21.01 3.96 -4.98
N ASP A 111 21.05 4.89 -5.92
CA ASP A 111 20.44 6.20 -5.75
C ASP A 111 18.92 6.18 -5.82
N ASP A 112 18.34 5.14 -6.40
CA ASP A 112 16.89 5.04 -6.57
C ASP A 112 16.22 4.22 -5.47
N ARG A 113 17.01 3.71 -4.54
CA ARG A 113 16.51 2.70 -3.61
C ARG A 113 15.49 3.17 -2.60
N ARG A 114 15.67 4.39 -2.08
CA ARG A 114 14.86 4.80 -0.95
C ARG A 114 13.41 5.05 -1.32
N ALA A 115 13.15 5.89 -2.30
CA ALA A 115 11.80 6.17 -2.75
C ALA A 115 11.14 4.95 -3.40
N PRO A 116 11.82 4.21 -4.31
CA PRO A 116 11.21 3.01 -4.89
C PRO A 116 10.92 1.91 -3.88
N ILE A 117 11.75 1.77 -2.82
CA ILE A 117 11.55 0.70 -1.83
C ILE A 117 10.17 0.78 -1.19
N ASP A 118 9.74 1.98 -0.78
CA ASP A 118 8.44 2.11 -0.14
C ASP A 118 7.30 1.79 -1.11
N ALA A 119 7.42 2.22 -2.35
CA ALA A 119 6.41 1.93 -3.37
C ALA A 119 6.46 0.47 -3.81
N VAL A 120 7.64 -0.14 -3.84
CA VAL A 120 7.79 -1.56 -4.16
C VAL A 120 7.16 -2.42 -3.06
N ALA A 121 7.33 -2.03 -1.79
CA ALA A 121 6.67 -2.72 -0.69
C ALA A 121 5.14 -2.68 -0.86
N ALA A 122 4.61 -1.53 -1.23
CA ALA A 122 3.18 -1.41 -1.51
C ALA A 122 2.76 -2.29 -2.70
N ALA A 123 3.60 -2.37 -3.73
CA ALA A 123 3.32 -3.23 -4.89
C ALA A 123 3.31 -4.71 -4.51
N VAL A 124 4.21 -5.13 -3.62
CA VAL A 124 4.23 -6.52 -3.14
C VAL A 124 2.93 -6.85 -2.39
N ILE A 125 2.49 -5.94 -1.53
CA ILE A 125 1.22 -6.12 -0.80
C ILE A 125 0.06 -6.21 -1.79
N LEU A 126 0.01 -5.28 -2.72
CA LEU A 126 -1.07 -5.23 -3.69
C LEU A 126 -1.08 -6.48 -4.58
N GLN A 127 0.09 -6.91 -5.06
CA GLN A 127 0.18 -8.10 -5.90
C GLN A 127 -0.30 -9.34 -5.15
N SER A 128 0.07 -9.48 -3.87
CA SER A 128 -0.40 -10.59 -3.04
C SER A 128 -1.93 -10.59 -2.96
N TYR A 129 -2.51 -9.42 -2.77
CA TYR A 129 -3.97 -9.28 -2.74
C TYR A 129 -4.60 -9.66 -4.08
N LEU A 130 -4.06 -9.14 -5.17
CA LEU A 130 -4.59 -9.41 -6.51
C LEU A 130 -4.52 -10.90 -6.85
N ASP A 131 -3.40 -11.56 -6.52
CA ASP A 131 -3.23 -13.00 -6.78
C ASP A 131 -4.27 -13.82 -6.03
N ALA A 132 -4.65 -13.40 -4.84
CA ALA A 132 -5.65 -14.10 -4.05
C ALA A 132 -7.05 -13.96 -4.63
N GLN A 133 -7.30 -12.95 -5.44
CA GLN A 133 -8.61 -12.75 -6.07
C GLN A 133 -8.79 -13.57 -7.35
N VAL A 134 -7.71 -14.05 -7.92
CA VAL A 134 -7.73 -14.81 -9.18
C VAL A 134 -7.88 -16.29 -8.85
N LYS A 135 -9.10 -16.76 -8.69
CA LYS A 135 -9.35 -18.19 -8.41
C LYS A 135 -10.55 -18.68 -9.18
#